data_9aef654d01e5a512301084f3eb74cdbc
#
_entry.id   9aef654d01e5a512301084f3eb74cdbc
#
_cell.length_a   1.000
_cell.length_b   1.000
_cell.length_c   1.000
_cell.angle_alpha   90.00
_cell.angle_beta   90.00
_cell.angle_gamma   90.00
#
_symmetry.space_group_name_H-M   'P 1'
#
loop_
_entity.id
_entity.type
_entity.pdbx_description
1 polymer ?
#
loop_
_entity_poly.entity_id
_entity_poly.type
_entity_poly.pdbx_seq_one_letter_code
_entity_poly.pdbx_strand_id
1 'polypeptide(L)'
;SLVGSEMCIRDRFKSIHNKKLTAQPTHSIHLGHIVDGSRVLDEVLISLFRTPQSYTGEDVVEISCHGSHYIQNEILQLFIRKGCRAATPGEFTLRAFLQGKMDLSQAEAVADLIASDSAAAHQIALQQMRGGFSSEIKALRAELLNFASLIELELDFSEEDVAFADRQQFEALLKRITDVLKYLMDSFSTGNVIKNGVPISIVGAPNVG
;
A
#
# COMPACT_ATOMS: atom_id res chain seq x y z
N SER A 1 -8.47 8.98 10.01
CA SER A 1 -7.03 9.35 9.93
C SER A 1 -6.88 10.83 9.66
N LEU A 2 -5.80 11.43 10.13
CA LEU A 2 -5.48 12.85 9.93
C LEU A 2 -4.16 13.00 9.19
N VAL A 3 -4.04 14.11 8.45
CA VAL A 3 -2.80 14.53 7.78
C VAL A 3 -2.41 15.88 8.34
N GLY A 4 -1.16 16.03 8.79
CA GLY A 4 -0.65 17.25 9.38
C GLY A 4 0.80 17.09 9.85
N SER A 5 1.34 18.16 10.44
CA SER A 5 2.70 18.14 10.97
C SER A 5 2.79 17.34 12.26
N GLU A 6 3.86 16.55 12.43
CA GLU A 6 4.20 15.88 13.69
C GLU A 6 4.27 16.85 14.88
N MET A 7 4.60 18.13 14.64
CA MET A 7 4.61 19.15 15.67
C MET A 7 3.26 19.31 16.38
N CYS A 8 2.14 19.11 15.67
CA CYS A 8 0.80 19.20 16.27
C CYS A 8 0.61 18.14 17.38
N ILE A 9 1.14 16.94 17.19
CA ILE A 9 1.04 15.85 18.16
C ILE A 9 2.03 16.06 19.30
N ARG A 10 3.26 16.42 18.97
CA ARG A 10 4.34 16.64 19.94
C ARG A 10 3.97 17.62 21.06
N ASP A 11 3.31 18.72 20.70
CA ASP A 11 2.96 19.77 21.65
C ASP A 11 1.75 19.41 22.53
N ARG A 12 1.03 18.34 22.20
CA ARG A 12 -0.19 17.90 22.89
C ARG A 12 -0.03 16.60 23.64
N PHE A 13 1.06 15.86 23.38
CA PHE A 13 1.38 14.65 24.11
C PHE A 13 2.36 14.95 25.26
N LYS A 14 1.97 14.54 26.46
CA LYS A 14 2.83 14.55 27.64
C LYS A 14 3.14 13.12 28.06
N SER A 15 4.39 12.68 27.83
CA SER A 15 4.84 11.36 28.28
C SER A 15 4.83 11.28 29.80
N ILE A 16 4.38 10.19 30.37
CA ILE A 16 4.44 9.90 31.81
C ILE A 16 5.90 9.90 32.31
N HIS A 17 6.84 9.51 31.47
CA HIS A 17 8.26 9.43 31.79
C HIS A 17 9.07 10.67 31.33
N ASN A 18 8.43 11.79 31.02
CA ASN A 18 9.06 13.02 30.51
C ASN A 18 9.98 12.81 29.28
N LYS A 19 9.72 11.77 28.48
CA LYS A 19 10.47 11.47 27.24
C LYS A 19 10.01 12.39 26.11
N LYS A 20 10.97 13.00 25.41
CA LYS A 20 10.67 13.76 24.19
C LYS A 20 10.46 12.78 23.03
N LEU A 21 9.31 12.83 22.36
CA LEU A 21 8.99 11.97 21.21
C LEU A 21 10.01 12.09 20.07
N THR A 22 10.55 13.31 19.87
CA THR A 22 11.55 13.57 18.83
C THR A 22 12.85 12.79 18.99
N ALA A 23 13.19 12.43 20.23
CA ALA A 23 14.41 11.67 20.54
C ALA A 23 14.18 10.15 20.61
N GLN A 24 12.95 9.69 20.34
CA GLN A 24 12.63 8.28 20.43
C GLN A 24 12.84 7.58 19.08
N PRO A 25 13.27 6.32 19.09
CA PRO A 25 13.48 5.55 17.87
C PRO A 25 12.15 5.22 17.18
N THR A 26 12.24 4.86 15.90
CA THR A 26 11.09 4.27 15.17
C THR A 26 10.66 2.93 15.79
N HIS A 27 9.41 2.53 15.56
CA HIS A 27 8.80 1.31 16.11
C HIS A 27 8.83 1.26 17.64
N SER A 28 8.61 2.41 18.27
CA SER A 28 8.53 2.52 19.74
C SER A 28 7.14 2.98 20.17
N ILE A 29 6.72 2.50 21.34
CA ILE A 29 5.42 2.82 21.95
C ILE A 29 5.65 3.57 23.25
N HIS A 30 4.89 4.64 23.46
CA HIS A 30 5.01 5.53 24.60
C HIS A 30 3.65 5.78 25.25
N LEU A 31 3.57 5.55 26.55
CA LEU A 31 2.40 5.88 27.36
C LEU A 31 2.47 7.37 27.77
N GLY A 32 1.35 8.03 27.71
CA GLY A 32 1.22 9.44 28.12
C GLY A 32 -0.20 9.97 27.99
N HIS A 33 -0.33 11.28 28.08
CA HIS A 33 -1.62 11.96 28.03
C HIS A 33 -1.71 12.88 26.82
N ILE A 34 -2.86 12.90 26.19
CA ILE A 34 -3.25 13.97 25.24
C ILE A 34 -3.86 15.12 26.04
N VAL A 35 -3.32 16.31 25.86
CA VAL A 35 -3.73 17.50 26.61
C VAL A 35 -4.19 18.64 25.71
N ASP A 36 -5.24 19.34 26.11
CA ASP A 36 -5.69 20.62 25.52
C ASP A 36 -5.59 21.73 26.57
N GLY A 37 -4.50 22.49 26.51
CA GLY A 37 -4.14 23.43 27.56
C GLY A 37 -3.82 22.72 28.88
N SER A 38 -4.60 23.01 29.91
CA SER A 38 -4.50 22.37 31.23
C SER A 38 -5.36 21.10 31.36
N ARG A 39 -6.26 20.84 30.40
CA ARG A 39 -7.19 19.72 30.44
C ARG A 39 -6.53 18.46 29.86
N VAL A 40 -6.52 17.38 30.60
CA VAL A 40 -6.21 16.03 30.09
C VAL A 40 -7.44 15.48 29.39
N LEU A 41 -7.30 15.10 28.13
CA LEU A 41 -8.38 14.50 27.35
C LEU A 41 -8.45 12.98 27.58
N ASP A 42 -7.29 12.33 27.53
CA ASP A 42 -7.19 10.89 27.72
C ASP A 42 -5.76 10.48 28.02
N GLU A 43 -5.59 9.30 28.64
CA GLU A 43 -4.35 8.56 28.70
C GLU A 43 -4.26 7.64 27.48
N VAL A 44 -3.17 7.77 26.72
CA VAL A 44 -3.04 7.15 25.40
C VAL A 44 -1.71 6.45 25.22
N LEU A 45 -1.67 5.48 24.29
CA LEU A 45 -0.43 4.96 23.74
C LEU A 45 -0.14 5.64 22.41
N ILE A 46 1.09 6.13 22.25
CA ILE A 46 1.58 6.66 20.98
C ILE A 46 2.60 5.71 20.39
N SER A 47 2.36 5.25 19.15
CA SER A 47 3.30 4.47 18.36
C SER A 47 3.97 5.37 17.33
N LEU A 48 5.30 5.33 17.26
CA LEU A 48 6.11 6.16 16.36
C LEU A 48 6.68 5.31 15.22
N PHE A 49 6.49 5.80 13.99
CA PHE A 49 7.07 5.22 12.78
C PHE A 49 7.78 6.32 12.00
N ARG A 50 9.12 6.24 11.95
CA ARG A 50 9.97 7.23 11.29
C ARG A 50 10.23 6.85 9.84
N THR A 51 10.35 7.86 9.01
CA THR A 51 10.82 7.69 7.62
C THR A 51 12.19 6.99 7.59
N PRO A 52 12.45 6.08 6.65
CA PRO A 52 11.53 5.49 5.67
C PRO A 52 10.74 4.27 6.21
N GLN A 53 10.86 3.94 7.51
CA GLN A 53 10.32 2.74 8.14
C GLN A 53 8.89 2.94 8.64
N SER A 54 8.01 3.38 7.77
CA SER A 54 6.58 3.55 8.03
C SER A 54 5.75 3.01 6.86
N TYR A 55 4.44 2.94 7.01
CA TYR A 55 3.53 2.52 5.95
C TYR A 55 3.61 3.44 4.73
N THR A 56 3.57 4.75 4.94
CA THR A 56 3.61 5.75 3.86
C THR A 56 5.02 6.08 3.39
N GLY A 57 6.08 5.68 4.11
CA GLY A 57 7.44 6.14 3.90
C GLY A 57 7.73 7.51 4.51
N GLU A 58 6.73 8.19 5.07
CA GLU A 58 6.83 9.46 5.80
C GLU A 58 6.79 9.19 7.31
N ASP A 59 7.00 10.22 8.15
CA ASP A 59 6.82 10.09 9.59
C ASP A 59 5.32 9.88 9.91
N VAL A 60 5.01 8.80 10.61
CA VAL A 60 3.65 8.43 11.02
C VAL A 60 3.58 8.27 12.53
N VAL A 61 2.51 8.77 13.11
CA VAL A 61 2.19 8.60 14.53
C VAL A 61 0.81 7.99 14.65
N GLU A 62 0.71 6.91 15.40
CA GLU A 62 -0.58 6.29 15.75
C GLU A 62 -0.90 6.59 17.21
N ILE A 63 -2.15 6.94 17.48
CA ILE A 63 -2.65 7.25 18.82
C ILE A 63 -3.74 6.24 19.16
N SER A 64 -3.48 5.39 20.15
CA SER A 64 -4.47 4.48 20.70
C SER A 64 -5.06 5.10 21.97
N CYS A 65 -6.34 5.43 21.92
CA CYS A 65 -7.12 6.04 23.01
C CYS A 65 -8.21 5.10 23.50
N HIS A 66 -8.86 5.42 24.62
CA HIS A 66 -10.00 4.67 25.09
C HIS A 66 -11.19 4.72 24.10
N GLY A 67 -11.96 3.64 24.02
CA GLY A 67 -13.01 3.40 23.02
C GLY A 67 -14.27 4.26 23.14
N SER A 68 -14.20 5.44 23.78
CA SER A 68 -15.28 6.39 23.88
C SER A 68 -15.38 7.26 22.61
N HIS A 69 -16.55 7.31 21.97
CA HIS A 69 -16.80 8.23 20.84
C HIS A 69 -16.54 9.68 21.20
N TYR A 70 -16.81 10.08 22.44
CA TYR A 70 -16.55 11.42 22.93
C TYR A 70 -15.04 11.72 22.91
N ILE A 71 -14.20 10.84 23.48
CA ILE A 71 -12.75 10.99 23.52
C ILE A 71 -12.17 11.01 22.10
N GLN A 72 -12.58 10.10 21.24
CA GLN A 72 -12.13 10.04 19.85
C GLN A 72 -12.42 11.35 19.12
N ASN A 73 -13.64 11.90 19.26
CA ASN A 73 -14.03 13.14 18.64
C ASN A 73 -13.24 14.33 19.21
N GLU A 74 -13.04 14.43 20.53
CA GLU A 74 -12.27 15.50 21.16
C GLU A 74 -10.81 15.52 20.66
N ILE A 75 -10.18 14.34 20.57
CA ILE A 75 -8.81 14.20 20.04
C ILE A 75 -8.75 14.63 18.56
N LEU A 76 -9.69 14.15 17.72
CA LEU A 76 -9.74 14.55 16.31
C LEU A 76 -9.92 16.07 16.15
N GLN A 77 -10.87 16.65 16.87
CA GLN A 77 -11.13 18.09 16.84
C GLN A 77 -9.93 18.90 17.36
N LEU A 78 -9.24 18.43 18.39
CA LEU A 78 -8.02 19.05 18.88
C LEU A 78 -6.98 19.18 17.76
N PHE A 79 -6.69 18.11 17.04
CA PHE A 79 -5.69 18.12 15.97
C PHE A 79 -6.14 18.93 14.75
N ILE A 80 -7.43 18.90 14.40
CA ILE A 80 -7.98 19.75 13.32
C ILE A 80 -7.82 21.22 13.67
N ARG A 81 -8.14 21.63 14.90
CA ARG A 81 -7.91 23.01 15.37
C ARG A 81 -6.42 23.41 15.35
N LYS A 82 -5.50 22.44 15.35
CA LYS A 82 -4.05 22.65 15.27
C LYS A 82 -3.50 22.59 13.83
N GLY A 83 -4.36 22.56 12.84
CA GLY A 83 -3.98 22.62 11.44
C GLY A 83 -3.83 21.25 10.75
N CYS A 84 -4.16 20.16 11.43
CA CYS A 84 -4.35 18.89 10.74
C CYS A 84 -5.65 18.91 9.95
N ARG A 85 -5.72 18.12 8.89
CA ARG A 85 -6.96 17.86 8.15
C ARG A 85 -7.31 16.38 8.15
N ALA A 86 -8.56 16.05 7.94
CA ALA A 86 -8.95 14.67 7.70
C ALA A 86 -8.29 14.15 6.40
N ALA A 87 -7.80 12.94 6.44
CA ALA A 87 -7.31 12.24 5.26
C ALA A 87 -8.49 11.87 4.35
N THR A 88 -8.29 11.96 3.05
CA THR A 88 -9.25 11.42 2.08
C THR A 88 -9.17 9.87 2.06
N PRO A 89 -10.25 9.18 1.67
CA PRO A 89 -10.20 7.72 1.50
C PRO A 89 -9.04 7.29 0.61
N GLY A 90 -8.25 6.31 1.06
CA GLY A 90 -7.09 5.79 0.32
C GLY A 90 -5.83 6.67 0.35
N GLU A 91 -5.85 7.84 0.99
CA GLU A 91 -4.72 8.78 0.97
C GLU A 91 -3.41 8.19 1.51
N PHE A 92 -3.46 7.38 2.56
CA PHE A 92 -2.26 6.74 3.11
C PHE A 92 -1.65 5.74 2.12
N THR A 93 -2.49 4.97 1.43
CA THR A 93 -2.05 4.04 0.38
C THR A 93 -1.49 4.79 -0.83
N LEU A 94 -2.13 5.90 -1.24
CA LEU A 94 -1.61 6.77 -2.30
C LEU A 94 -0.23 7.33 -1.94
N ARG A 95 -0.02 7.80 -0.72
CA ARG A 95 1.28 8.29 -0.25
C ARG A 95 2.34 7.18 -0.26
N ALA A 96 1.98 5.97 0.20
CA ALA A 96 2.86 4.82 0.15
C ALA A 96 3.27 4.47 -1.29
N PHE A 97 2.35 4.53 -2.26
CA PHE A 97 2.64 4.36 -3.68
C PHE A 97 3.56 5.46 -4.22
N LEU A 98 3.27 6.74 -3.95
CA LEU A 98 4.10 7.87 -4.41
C LEU A 98 5.52 7.84 -3.82
N GLN A 99 5.69 7.31 -2.61
CA GLN A 99 6.99 7.11 -1.97
C GLN A 99 7.69 5.79 -2.38
N GLY A 100 7.12 5.04 -3.34
CA GLY A 100 7.70 3.80 -3.84
C GLY A 100 7.69 2.64 -2.85
N LYS A 101 6.87 2.70 -1.78
CA LYS A 101 6.73 1.61 -0.80
C LYS A 101 5.96 0.42 -1.36
N MET A 102 5.11 0.67 -2.34
CA MET A 102 4.32 -0.33 -3.06
C MET A 102 4.12 0.10 -4.51
N ASP A 103 3.85 -0.84 -5.38
CA ASP A 103 3.45 -0.55 -6.76
C ASP A 103 1.92 -0.39 -6.87
N LEU A 104 1.45 0.01 -8.07
CA LEU A 104 0.03 0.28 -8.30
C LEU A 104 -0.84 -0.95 -8.02
N SER A 105 -0.40 -2.13 -8.47
CA SER A 105 -1.11 -3.39 -8.25
C SER A 105 -1.29 -3.72 -6.76
N GLN A 106 -0.24 -3.46 -5.96
CA GLN A 106 -0.28 -3.62 -4.51
C GLN A 106 -1.22 -2.58 -3.85
N ALA A 107 -1.21 -1.35 -4.34
CA ALA A 107 -2.09 -0.29 -3.83
C ALA A 107 -3.58 -0.60 -4.12
N GLU A 108 -3.89 -1.12 -5.30
CA GLU A 108 -5.24 -1.59 -5.65
C GLU A 108 -5.66 -2.78 -4.77
N ALA A 109 -4.73 -3.72 -4.54
CA ALA A 109 -4.98 -4.89 -3.68
C ALA A 109 -5.31 -4.52 -2.24
N VAL A 110 -4.81 -3.39 -1.71
CA VAL A 110 -5.22 -2.90 -0.38
C VAL A 110 -6.71 -2.55 -0.37
N ALA A 111 -7.22 -1.89 -1.41
CA ALA A 111 -8.64 -1.56 -1.52
C ALA A 111 -9.49 -2.84 -1.65
N ASP A 112 -9.05 -3.80 -2.46
CA ASP A 112 -9.71 -5.09 -2.64
C ASP A 112 -9.73 -5.90 -1.33
N LEU A 113 -8.65 -5.87 -0.56
CA LEU A 113 -8.56 -6.54 0.73
C LEU A 113 -9.59 -5.98 1.73
N ILE A 114 -9.74 -4.64 1.77
CA ILE A 114 -10.71 -3.96 2.63
C ILE A 114 -12.15 -4.26 2.18
N ALA A 115 -12.39 -4.36 0.87
CA ALA A 115 -13.71 -4.62 0.30
C ALA A 115 -14.08 -6.12 0.25
N SER A 116 -13.14 -7.02 0.57
CA SER A 116 -13.38 -8.46 0.47
C SER A 116 -14.45 -8.95 1.45
N ASP A 117 -15.44 -9.66 0.95
CA ASP A 117 -16.57 -10.22 1.67
C ASP A 117 -16.55 -11.76 1.74
N SER A 118 -15.55 -12.40 1.12
CA SER A 118 -15.37 -13.84 1.10
C SER A 118 -13.93 -14.25 1.36
N ALA A 119 -13.72 -15.46 1.88
CA ALA A 119 -12.38 -16.01 2.13
C ALA A 119 -11.56 -16.10 0.84
N ALA A 120 -12.20 -16.42 -0.28
CA ALA A 120 -11.53 -16.52 -1.58
C ALA A 120 -11.08 -15.14 -2.09
N ALA A 121 -11.95 -14.12 -2.05
CA ALA A 121 -11.62 -12.75 -2.42
C ALA A 121 -10.50 -12.19 -1.55
N HIS A 122 -10.57 -12.41 -0.23
CA HIS A 122 -9.54 -12.02 0.72
C HIS A 122 -8.18 -12.65 0.39
N GLN A 123 -8.14 -13.96 0.08
CA GLN A 123 -6.89 -14.66 -0.24
C GLN A 123 -6.24 -14.13 -1.52
N ILE A 124 -7.04 -13.84 -2.55
CA ILE A 124 -6.55 -13.25 -3.82
C ILE A 124 -5.97 -11.87 -3.56
N ALA A 125 -6.71 -10.98 -2.87
CA ALA A 125 -6.25 -9.64 -2.56
C ALA A 125 -4.97 -9.66 -1.70
N LEU A 126 -4.86 -10.55 -0.72
CA LEU A 126 -3.67 -10.70 0.10
C LEU A 126 -2.45 -11.17 -0.70
N GLN A 127 -2.64 -12.10 -1.64
CA GLN A 127 -1.58 -12.57 -2.54
C GLN A 127 -1.10 -11.44 -3.46
N GLN A 128 -2.02 -10.65 -4.02
CA GLN A 128 -1.71 -9.52 -4.87
C GLN A 128 -0.98 -8.41 -4.08
N MET A 129 -1.42 -8.10 -2.87
CA MET A 129 -0.77 -7.13 -1.97
C MET A 129 0.68 -7.53 -1.64
N ARG A 130 0.98 -8.84 -1.57
CA ARG A 130 2.35 -9.36 -1.35
C ARG A 130 3.23 -9.31 -2.59
N GLY A 131 2.77 -8.71 -3.68
CA GLY A 131 3.55 -8.54 -4.90
C GLY A 131 3.31 -9.60 -5.97
N GLY A 132 2.34 -10.49 -5.81
CA GLY A 132 1.84 -11.49 -6.75
C GLY A 132 2.53 -11.56 -8.12
N PHE A 133 1.91 -10.95 -9.14
CA PHE A 133 2.46 -10.91 -10.49
C PHE A 133 3.56 -9.86 -10.70
N SER A 134 3.68 -8.88 -9.81
CA SER A 134 4.64 -7.78 -9.97
C SER A 134 6.08 -8.26 -10.00
N SER A 135 6.44 -9.29 -9.23
CA SER A 135 7.78 -9.88 -9.22
C SER A 135 8.11 -10.56 -10.53
N GLU A 136 7.16 -11.29 -11.12
CA GLU A 136 7.34 -11.99 -12.40
C GLU A 136 7.46 -10.98 -13.56
N ILE A 137 6.60 -9.97 -13.62
CA ILE A 137 6.69 -8.89 -14.62
C ILE A 137 8.01 -8.12 -14.50
N LYS A 138 8.49 -7.84 -13.28
CA LYS A 138 9.79 -7.21 -13.06
C LYS A 138 10.94 -8.07 -13.57
N ALA A 139 10.89 -9.38 -13.36
CA ALA A 139 11.91 -10.32 -13.87
C ALA A 139 11.92 -10.35 -15.41
N LEU A 140 10.76 -10.49 -16.05
CA LEU A 140 10.62 -10.45 -17.51
C LEU A 140 11.10 -9.13 -18.11
N ARG A 141 10.79 -8.01 -17.45
CA ARG A 141 11.27 -6.68 -17.84
C ARG A 141 12.81 -6.59 -17.77
N ALA A 142 13.41 -7.12 -16.70
CA ALA A 142 14.85 -7.11 -16.55
C ALA A 142 15.56 -7.96 -17.63
N GLU A 143 15.02 -9.14 -17.95
CA GLU A 143 15.51 -9.98 -19.03
C GLU A 143 15.42 -9.28 -20.39
N LEU A 144 14.29 -8.62 -20.66
CA LEU A 144 14.07 -7.85 -21.90
C LEU A 144 15.05 -6.66 -22.02
N LEU A 145 15.26 -5.92 -20.94
CA LEU A 145 16.22 -4.82 -20.92
C LEU A 145 17.66 -5.30 -21.13
N ASN A 146 18.04 -6.42 -20.50
CA ASN A 146 19.35 -7.01 -20.71
C ASN A 146 19.55 -7.41 -22.18
N PHE A 147 18.52 -7.99 -22.80
CA PHE A 147 18.57 -8.36 -24.21
C PHE A 147 18.67 -7.12 -25.12
N ALA A 148 17.91 -6.05 -24.83
CA ALA A 148 18.01 -4.78 -25.56
C ALA A 148 19.41 -4.19 -25.49
N SER A 149 20.06 -4.24 -24.32
CA SER A 149 21.45 -3.77 -24.14
C SER A 149 22.45 -4.60 -24.95
N LEU A 150 22.22 -5.91 -25.10
CA LEU A 150 23.07 -6.77 -25.97
C LEU A 150 22.93 -6.40 -27.44
N ILE A 151 21.72 -6.05 -27.90
CA ILE A 151 21.48 -5.58 -29.27
C ILE A 151 22.16 -4.22 -29.50
N GLU A 152 22.06 -3.28 -28.56
CA GLU A 152 22.76 -2.00 -28.64
C GLU A 152 24.26 -2.20 -28.75
N LEU A 153 24.81 -3.09 -27.92
CA LEU A 153 26.24 -3.41 -27.96
C LEU A 153 26.66 -4.02 -29.33
N GLU A 154 25.84 -4.92 -29.89
CA GLU A 154 26.08 -5.51 -31.20
C GLU A 154 26.08 -4.45 -32.34
N LEU A 155 25.18 -3.46 -32.24
CA LEU A 155 25.10 -2.35 -33.17
C LEU A 155 26.32 -1.42 -33.07
N ASP A 156 26.80 -1.13 -31.85
CA ASP A 156 27.98 -0.29 -31.62
C ASP A 156 29.27 -0.94 -32.13
N PHE A 157 29.35 -2.29 -32.08
CA PHE A 157 30.50 -3.05 -32.58
C PHE A 157 30.24 -3.73 -33.92
N SER A 158 29.32 -3.23 -34.71
CA SER A 158 28.88 -3.83 -35.99
C SER A 158 30.00 -4.01 -37.03
N GLU A 159 31.16 -3.32 -36.87
CA GLU A 159 32.35 -3.47 -37.72
C GLU A 159 33.24 -4.68 -37.36
N GLU A 160 32.98 -5.34 -36.20
CA GLU A 160 33.87 -6.39 -35.66
C GLU A 160 33.37 -7.82 -35.85
N ASP A 161 32.26 -8.08 -36.55
CA ASP A 161 31.66 -9.41 -36.79
C ASP A 161 31.36 -10.19 -35.47
N VAL A 162 31.01 -9.50 -34.40
CA VAL A 162 30.71 -10.09 -33.08
C VAL A 162 29.20 -10.13 -32.86
N ALA A 163 28.65 -11.32 -32.68
CA ALA A 163 27.25 -11.49 -32.30
C ALA A 163 27.12 -11.60 -30.77
N PHE A 164 26.59 -10.57 -30.10
CA PHE A 164 26.35 -10.57 -28.65
C PHE A 164 24.93 -11.05 -28.31
N ALA A 165 23.99 -10.86 -29.24
CA ALA A 165 22.57 -11.20 -29.03
C ALA A 165 22.18 -12.49 -29.80
N ASP A 166 21.89 -13.56 -29.09
CA ASP A 166 21.40 -14.81 -29.68
C ASP A 166 19.90 -14.66 -30.04
N ARG A 167 19.58 -14.72 -31.33
CA ARG A 167 18.22 -14.64 -31.84
C ARG A 167 17.30 -15.74 -31.30
N GLN A 168 17.82 -16.94 -31.06
CA GLN A 168 17.03 -18.06 -30.51
C GLN A 168 16.65 -17.76 -29.06
N GLN A 169 17.55 -17.17 -28.28
CA GLN A 169 17.25 -16.72 -26.90
C GLN A 169 16.20 -15.61 -26.90
N PHE A 170 16.25 -14.70 -27.86
CA PHE A 170 15.23 -13.64 -28.00
C PHE A 170 13.84 -14.19 -28.31
N GLU A 171 13.74 -15.11 -29.28
CA GLU A 171 12.47 -15.76 -29.61
C GLU A 171 11.90 -16.53 -28.42
N ALA A 172 12.76 -17.25 -27.68
CA ALA A 172 12.37 -17.95 -26.47
C ALA A 172 11.86 -16.99 -25.38
N LEU A 173 12.53 -15.83 -25.20
CA LEU A 173 12.11 -14.78 -24.26
C LEU A 173 10.76 -14.18 -24.66
N LEU A 174 10.57 -13.84 -25.94
CA LEU A 174 9.30 -13.31 -26.45
C LEU A 174 8.14 -14.29 -26.25
N LYS A 175 8.41 -15.57 -26.52
CA LYS A 175 7.42 -16.62 -26.29
C LYS A 175 7.06 -16.73 -24.81
N ARG A 176 8.04 -16.74 -23.92
CA ARG A 176 7.82 -16.79 -22.47
C ARG A 176 7.01 -15.58 -21.99
N ILE A 177 7.34 -14.37 -22.45
CA ILE A 177 6.56 -13.14 -22.13
C ILE A 177 5.11 -13.31 -22.61
N THR A 178 4.92 -13.78 -23.84
CA THR A 178 3.58 -13.98 -24.41
C THR A 178 2.77 -15.00 -23.61
N ASP A 179 3.38 -16.12 -23.21
CA ASP A 179 2.73 -17.19 -22.44
C ASP A 179 2.34 -16.72 -21.05
N VAL A 180 3.21 -15.94 -20.36
CA VAL A 180 2.90 -15.34 -19.07
C VAL A 180 1.76 -14.33 -19.19
N LEU A 181 1.79 -13.44 -20.20
CA LEU A 181 0.72 -12.47 -20.40
C LEU A 181 -0.63 -13.15 -20.70
N LYS A 182 -0.65 -14.19 -21.52
CA LYS A 182 -1.86 -15.00 -21.77
C LYS A 182 -2.38 -15.62 -20.48
N TYR A 183 -1.50 -16.26 -19.70
CA TYR A 183 -1.89 -16.84 -18.42
C TYR A 183 -2.52 -15.80 -17.48
N LEU A 184 -1.92 -14.58 -17.40
CA LEU A 184 -2.46 -13.49 -16.61
C LEU A 184 -3.84 -13.02 -17.12
N MET A 185 -4.01 -12.89 -18.45
CA MET A 185 -5.28 -12.54 -19.05
C MET A 185 -6.37 -13.60 -18.79
N ASP A 186 -6.05 -14.86 -18.92
CA ASP A 186 -7.01 -15.95 -18.69
C ASP A 186 -7.37 -16.07 -17.20
N SER A 187 -6.42 -15.86 -16.31
CA SER A 187 -6.67 -15.86 -14.86
C SER A 187 -7.54 -14.69 -14.41
N PHE A 188 -7.50 -13.56 -15.11
CA PHE A 188 -8.31 -12.38 -14.80
C PHE A 188 -9.81 -12.68 -14.85
N SER A 189 -10.28 -13.43 -15.84
CA SER A 189 -11.71 -13.79 -15.99
C SER A 189 -12.20 -14.57 -14.76
N THR A 190 -11.43 -15.55 -14.31
CA THR A 190 -11.74 -16.37 -13.14
C THR A 190 -11.66 -15.55 -11.85
N GLY A 191 -10.61 -14.73 -11.70
CA GLY A 191 -10.43 -13.84 -10.55
C GLY A 191 -11.57 -12.83 -10.42
N ASN A 192 -12.04 -12.28 -11.53
CA ASN A 192 -13.15 -11.33 -11.55
C ASN A 192 -14.48 -11.97 -11.10
N VAL A 193 -14.75 -13.21 -11.48
CA VAL A 193 -15.92 -13.96 -11.02
C VAL A 193 -15.83 -14.23 -9.51
N ILE A 194 -14.66 -14.57 -8.98
CA ILE A 194 -14.46 -14.80 -7.54
C ILE A 194 -14.63 -13.50 -6.75
N LYS A 195 -14.15 -12.37 -7.30
CA LYS A 195 -14.21 -11.05 -6.66
C LYS A 195 -15.62 -10.46 -6.67
N ASN A 196 -16.31 -10.49 -7.81
CA ASN A 196 -17.57 -9.78 -8.04
C ASN A 196 -18.79 -10.71 -7.99
N GLY A 197 -18.58 -12.02 -7.89
CA GLY A 197 -19.63 -13.03 -7.99
C GLY A 197 -20.19 -13.17 -9.42
N VAL A 198 -21.16 -14.06 -9.56
CA VAL A 198 -21.94 -14.23 -10.79
C VAL A 198 -23.29 -13.56 -10.60
N PRO A 199 -23.63 -12.52 -11.37
CA PRO A 199 -24.95 -11.93 -11.27
C PRO A 199 -26.04 -12.91 -11.74
N ILE A 200 -26.97 -13.25 -10.85
CA ILE A 200 -28.11 -14.11 -11.14
C ILE A 200 -29.38 -13.26 -11.06
N SER A 201 -30.13 -13.25 -12.15
CA SER A 201 -31.46 -12.60 -12.18
C SER A 201 -32.54 -13.67 -12.06
N ILE A 202 -33.42 -13.53 -11.06
CA ILE A 202 -34.63 -14.34 -10.93
C ILE A 202 -35.79 -13.53 -11.47
N VAL A 203 -36.42 -14.01 -12.54
CA VAL A 203 -37.54 -13.34 -13.21
C VAL A 203 -38.79 -14.18 -13.03
N GLY A 204 -39.87 -13.56 -12.57
CA GLY A 204 -41.15 -14.21 -12.38
C GLY A 204 -42.25 -13.18 -12.09
N ALA A 205 -43.50 -13.65 -12.08
CA ALA A 205 -44.62 -12.82 -11.61
C ALA A 205 -44.47 -12.57 -10.10
N PRO A 206 -44.91 -11.41 -9.59
CA PRO A 206 -44.85 -11.14 -8.15
C PRO A 206 -45.71 -12.17 -7.35
N ASN A 207 -45.19 -12.65 -6.21
CA ASN A 207 -45.85 -13.59 -5.30
C ASN A 207 -46.10 -15.01 -5.83
N VAL A 208 -45.20 -15.57 -6.59
CA VAL A 208 -45.31 -16.96 -7.09
C VAL A 208 -44.61 -18.02 -6.23
N GLY A 209 -44.09 -17.64 -5.05
CA GLY A 209 -43.47 -18.58 -4.08
C GLY A 209 -42.43 -17.92 -3.24
#